data_be0390da7c4fd7511ec2b516032dd51e
#
_entry.id   be0390da7c4fd7511ec2b516032dd51e
#
_cell.length_a   1.000
_cell.length_b   1.000
_cell.length_c   1.000
_cell.angle_alpha   90.00
_cell.angle_beta   90.00
_cell.angle_gamma   90.00
#
_symmetry.space_group_name_H-M   'P 1'
#
loop_
_entity.id
_entity.type
_entity.pdbx_description
1 polymer ?
#
loop_
_entity_poly.entity_id
_entity_poly.type
_entity_poly.pdbx_seq_one_letter_code
_entity_poly.pdbx_strand_id
1 'polypeptide(L)'
;MRLLALTLLLLTTLALHAQPKQNSPYSRFGIGDLVNQYFAQQAGMAGQSAAFHDPFHLNLLNPAAYAHLKTTAFETGLYAKYSHSKSSRATQDYWTGNLNYLALGFTLKSPINQVLDKVQSPWQFGMGFALTPYSLVGYNVQTRDTLENIGDVVNRFEGNGGTYRLQWSNGAKYKNTSFGATLGWMFGKTIYENTTQFLDSTTNQTSRNFQDNRREDLGINGFVWNLGVQHDFVLQYAENDKITPSRMITIGATGEGQHNMRLRGNQLVIRSRGRLSNGQYLNGDTLFNNDSIRQTLTLPSTFTVGIQYVKANKLRIGGQIGLENWSQYRNETRPDRFRNTFSASAGLEFIPDHLSYNNYSQRVRYRLGAYYRQDPRSAGGKDLNDLGLTFGFGFPLVLPRQQTSFVNTAFEIGKFGADSSIEETYFRITVGFTLNDNTWFYKRRFE
;
A
#
# COMPACT_ATOMS: atom_id res chain seq x y z
N MET A 1 30.42 24.97 -1.61
CA MET A 1 29.10 24.44 -1.16
C MET A 1 28.49 23.39 -2.10
N ARG A 2 28.36 23.61 -3.41
CA ARG A 2 27.78 22.62 -4.35
C ARG A 2 28.58 21.31 -4.46
N LEU A 3 29.90 21.35 -4.49
CA LEU A 3 30.76 20.16 -4.49
C LEU A 3 30.68 19.38 -3.18
N LEU A 4 30.59 20.05 -2.04
CA LEU A 4 30.47 19.42 -0.72
C LEU A 4 29.11 18.72 -0.58
N ALA A 5 28.01 19.29 -1.12
CA ALA A 5 26.72 18.67 -1.16
C ALA A 5 26.69 17.43 -2.09
N LEU A 6 27.40 17.50 -3.23
CA LEU A 6 27.51 16.36 -4.16
C LEU A 6 28.34 15.21 -3.56
N THR A 7 29.44 15.51 -2.86
CA THR A 7 30.25 14.49 -2.18
C THR A 7 29.53 13.88 -0.99
N LEU A 8 28.76 14.67 -0.24
CA LEU A 8 27.91 14.14 0.85
C LEU A 8 26.82 13.22 0.29
N LEU A 9 26.19 13.59 -0.83
CA LEU A 9 25.20 12.76 -1.53
C LEU A 9 25.81 11.45 -2.06
N LEU A 10 27.04 11.50 -2.60
CA LEU A 10 27.76 10.31 -3.07
C LEU A 10 28.19 9.38 -1.91
N LEU A 11 28.59 9.94 -0.78
CA LEU A 11 28.97 9.17 0.41
C LEU A 11 27.74 8.47 1.06
N THR A 12 26.57 9.07 1.00
CA THR A 12 25.33 8.43 1.50
C THR A 12 24.89 7.28 0.62
N THR A 13 25.16 7.29 -0.69
CA THR A 13 24.83 6.17 -1.59
C THR A 13 25.72 4.94 -1.38
N LEU A 14 26.96 5.12 -0.93
CA LEU A 14 27.88 4.01 -0.63
C LEU A 14 27.53 3.27 0.69
N ALA A 15 26.79 3.91 1.59
CA ALA A 15 26.35 3.33 2.85
C ALA A 15 25.02 2.54 2.73
N LEU A 16 24.35 2.59 1.59
CA LEU A 16 23.14 1.82 1.33
C LEU A 16 23.48 0.37 0.96
N HIS A 17 23.98 -0.39 1.92
CA HIS A 17 23.89 -1.84 1.83
C HIS A 17 22.39 -2.19 1.79
N ALA A 18 21.95 -2.79 0.71
CA ALA A 18 20.60 -3.32 0.60
C ALA A 18 20.42 -4.45 1.63
N GLN A 19 20.07 -4.06 2.86
CA GLN A 19 19.70 -5.03 3.88
C GLN A 19 18.44 -5.76 3.41
N PRO A 20 18.32 -7.09 3.64
CA PRO A 20 17.09 -7.81 3.35
C PRO A 20 15.94 -7.07 4.05
N LYS A 21 14.89 -6.74 3.29
CA LYS A 21 13.70 -6.09 3.87
C LYS A 21 13.09 -7.06 4.89
N GLN A 22 13.21 -6.73 6.17
CA GLN A 22 12.51 -7.43 7.20
C GLN A 22 11.13 -6.80 7.39
N ASN A 23 10.10 -7.59 7.20
CA ASN A 23 8.73 -7.27 7.55
C ASN A 23 8.34 -8.07 8.78
N SER A 24 7.09 -7.97 9.18
CA SER A 24 6.54 -8.77 10.27
C SER A 24 6.71 -10.28 10.00
N PRO A 25 6.98 -11.09 11.02
CA PRO A 25 6.96 -12.57 10.93
C PRO A 25 5.65 -13.12 10.34
N TYR A 26 4.57 -12.36 10.45
CA TYR A 26 3.28 -12.69 9.87
C TYR A 26 3.26 -12.66 8.33
N SER A 27 4.26 -12.03 7.69
CA SER A 27 4.40 -12.06 6.22
C SER A 27 4.71 -13.46 5.67
N ARG A 28 4.92 -14.44 6.54
CA ARG A 28 5.02 -15.85 6.19
C ARG A 28 3.73 -16.44 5.63
N PHE A 29 2.57 -15.94 6.03
CA PHE A 29 1.27 -16.49 5.66
C PHE A 29 0.73 -15.87 4.37
N GLY A 30 0.02 -16.68 3.59
CA GLY A 30 -0.62 -16.27 2.35
C GLY A 30 0.38 -15.76 1.30
N ILE A 31 0.12 -14.55 0.82
CA ILE A 31 0.97 -13.84 -0.15
C ILE A 31 1.86 -12.78 0.50
N GLY A 32 1.95 -12.77 1.83
CA GLY A 32 2.71 -11.79 2.60
C GLY A 32 1.86 -10.72 3.28
N ASP A 33 2.52 -9.69 3.79
CA ASP A 33 1.85 -8.53 4.37
C ASP A 33 1.22 -7.67 3.28
N LEU A 34 -0.07 -7.38 3.41
CA LEU A 34 -0.78 -6.51 2.50
C LEU A 34 -0.33 -5.06 2.69
N VAL A 35 -0.03 -4.39 1.57
CA VAL A 35 0.38 -2.99 1.57
C VAL A 35 -0.84 -2.10 1.39
N ASN A 36 -0.95 -1.05 2.20
CA ASN A 36 -2.01 -0.06 2.07
C ASN A 36 -1.91 0.67 0.72
N GLN A 37 -3.00 0.68 -0.05
CA GLN A 37 -3.07 1.20 -1.41
C GLN A 37 -3.48 2.68 -1.46
N TYR A 38 -3.26 3.46 -0.41
CA TYR A 38 -3.61 4.87 -0.36
C TYR A 38 -2.38 5.78 -0.41
N PHE A 39 -2.58 6.99 -0.90
CA PHE A 39 -1.55 8.02 -0.99
C PHE A 39 -1.28 8.69 0.37
N ALA A 40 -0.18 9.46 0.47
CA ALA A 40 0.22 10.13 1.70
C ALA A 40 -0.83 11.09 2.26
N GLN A 41 -1.58 11.79 1.39
CA GLN A 41 -2.67 12.66 1.80
C GLN A 41 -3.82 11.89 2.47
N GLN A 42 -4.14 10.71 1.95
CA GLN A 42 -5.17 9.83 2.53
C GLN A 42 -4.64 9.14 3.80
N ALA A 43 -3.35 8.78 3.83
CA ALA A 43 -2.70 8.19 5.00
C ALA A 43 -2.86 9.07 6.25
N GLY A 44 -2.72 10.40 6.12
CA GLY A 44 -2.94 11.35 7.21
C GLY A 44 -4.39 11.38 7.73
N MET A 45 -5.35 10.84 6.99
CA MET A 45 -6.77 10.72 7.34
C MET A 45 -7.19 9.26 7.50
N ALA A 46 -6.31 8.40 8.00
CA ALA A 46 -6.56 6.96 8.21
C ALA A 46 -7.02 6.20 6.95
N GLY A 47 -6.56 6.60 5.76
CA GLY A 47 -6.83 5.92 4.49
C GLY A 47 -8.23 6.17 3.92
N GLN A 48 -8.88 7.28 4.25
CA GLN A 48 -10.16 7.65 3.66
C GLN A 48 -10.09 7.68 2.14
N SER A 49 -10.92 6.86 1.46
CA SER A 49 -10.82 6.66 0.01
C SER A 49 -12.18 6.59 -0.69
N ALA A 50 -13.17 5.88 -0.11
CA ALA A 50 -14.42 5.60 -0.79
C ALA A 50 -15.18 6.87 -1.24
N ALA A 51 -15.30 7.88 -0.36
CA ALA A 51 -15.92 9.16 -0.66
C ALA A 51 -14.91 10.28 -0.94
N PHE A 52 -13.59 9.97 -0.92
CA PHE A 52 -12.55 10.98 -1.11
C PHE A 52 -12.34 11.28 -2.59
N HIS A 53 -12.42 12.55 -2.94
CA HIS A 53 -11.94 13.10 -4.20
C HIS A 53 -11.32 14.49 -3.97
N ASP A 54 -10.34 14.85 -4.79
CA ASP A 54 -9.64 16.14 -4.71
C ASP A 54 -9.25 16.57 -6.13
N PRO A 55 -9.30 17.87 -6.47
CA PRO A 55 -8.94 18.36 -7.79
C PRO A 55 -7.46 18.24 -8.13
N PHE A 56 -6.59 18.06 -7.13
CA PHE A 56 -5.13 18.05 -7.25
C PHE A 56 -4.49 16.69 -6.92
N HIS A 57 -5.25 15.80 -6.30
CA HIS A 57 -4.75 14.53 -5.78
C HIS A 57 -5.50 13.33 -6.37
N LEU A 58 -4.76 12.27 -6.62
CA LEU A 58 -5.29 11.01 -7.10
C LEU A 58 -5.91 10.17 -5.97
N ASN A 59 -6.77 9.23 -6.36
CA ASN A 59 -7.32 8.22 -5.48
C ASN A 59 -7.35 6.87 -6.22
N LEU A 60 -6.50 5.92 -5.81
CA LEU A 60 -6.41 4.60 -6.44
C LEU A 60 -7.57 3.67 -6.08
N LEU A 61 -8.10 3.82 -4.86
CA LEU A 61 -9.06 2.87 -4.31
C LEU A 61 -10.48 3.11 -4.85
N ASN A 62 -10.82 4.36 -5.22
CA ASN A 62 -12.09 4.64 -5.88
C ASN A 62 -11.84 5.34 -7.23
N PRO A 63 -11.97 4.63 -8.36
CA PRO A 63 -11.69 5.18 -9.68
C PRO A 63 -12.67 6.29 -10.11
N ALA A 64 -13.85 6.42 -9.49
CA ALA A 64 -14.76 7.53 -9.75
C ALA A 64 -14.13 8.90 -9.44
N ALA A 65 -13.16 8.95 -8.52
CA ALA A 65 -12.47 10.17 -8.13
C ALA A 65 -11.63 10.80 -9.25
N TYR A 66 -11.18 10.02 -10.24
CA TYR A 66 -10.41 10.56 -11.38
C TYR A 66 -11.18 11.59 -12.19
N ALA A 67 -12.51 11.51 -12.24
CA ALA A 67 -13.34 12.48 -12.92
C ALA A 67 -13.38 13.87 -12.25
N HIS A 68 -12.87 14.00 -11.03
CA HIS A 68 -12.81 15.27 -10.29
C HIS A 68 -11.47 16.00 -10.47
N LEU A 69 -10.49 15.39 -11.15
CA LEU A 69 -9.21 16.02 -11.43
C LEU A 69 -9.38 17.27 -12.28
N LYS A 70 -8.70 18.34 -11.89
CA LYS A 70 -8.65 19.61 -12.65
C LYS A 70 -7.29 19.86 -13.30
N THR A 71 -6.28 19.10 -12.90
CA THR A 71 -4.89 19.20 -13.38
C THR A 71 -4.36 17.83 -13.74
N THR A 72 -3.32 17.77 -14.55
CA THR A 72 -2.48 16.57 -14.62
C THR A 72 -1.73 16.46 -13.31
N ALA A 73 -1.78 15.30 -12.66
CA ALA A 73 -1.14 15.05 -11.38
C ALA A 73 -0.16 13.88 -11.51
N PHE A 74 1.10 14.11 -11.17
CA PHE A 74 2.10 13.07 -10.96
C PHE A 74 2.32 12.90 -9.46
N GLU A 75 2.14 11.69 -8.96
CA GLU A 75 2.29 11.40 -7.53
C GLU A 75 3.26 10.25 -7.28
N THR A 76 4.17 10.45 -6.35
CA THR A 76 5.07 9.43 -5.85
C THR A 76 5.17 9.51 -4.33
N GLY A 77 5.35 8.40 -3.67
CA GLY A 77 5.46 8.36 -2.21
C GLY A 77 6.36 7.25 -1.72
N LEU A 78 7.04 7.55 -0.62
CA LEU A 78 7.91 6.65 0.12
C LEU A 78 7.40 6.50 1.54
N TYR A 79 7.63 5.36 2.16
CA TYR A 79 7.39 5.20 3.58
C TYR A 79 8.59 4.56 4.28
N ALA A 80 8.73 4.87 5.56
CA ALA A 80 9.59 4.19 6.51
C ALA A 80 8.74 3.79 7.72
N LYS A 81 8.89 2.55 8.20
CA LYS A 81 8.17 1.99 9.35
C LYS A 81 9.18 1.42 10.33
N TYR A 82 9.16 1.89 11.55
CA TYR A 82 9.83 1.27 12.69
C TYR A 82 8.83 0.38 13.40
N SER A 83 9.22 -0.85 13.72
CA SER A 83 8.40 -1.84 14.40
C SER A 83 9.13 -2.41 15.59
N HIS A 84 8.44 -2.43 16.73
CA HIS A 84 8.83 -3.09 17.95
C HIS A 84 7.93 -4.32 18.13
N SER A 85 8.47 -5.50 17.86
CA SER A 85 7.75 -6.78 17.95
C SER A 85 8.12 -7.50 19.24
N LYS A 86 7.12 -7.91 20.02
CA LYS A 86 7.25 -8.61 21.28
C LYS A 86 6.50 -9.93 21.26
N SER A 87 7.19 -10.99 21.61
CA SER A 87 6.60 -12.32 21.87
C SER A 87 6.87 -12.75 23.32
N SER A 88 6.34 -13.90 23.73
CA SER A 88 6.65 -14.49 25.04
C SER A 88 8.12 -14.88 25.24
N ARG A 89 8.88 -15.04 24.14
CA ARG A 89 10.27 -15.56 24.16
C ARG A 89 11.31 -14.55 23.70
N ALA A 90 10.93 -13.53 22.92
CA ALA A 90 11.88 -12.58 22.33
C ALA A 90 11.22 -11.25 22.00
N THR A 91 12.03 -10.20 21.97
CA THR A 91 11.67 -8.86 21.48
C THR A 91 12.63 -8.50 20.35
N GLN A 92 12.10 -7.91 19.29
CA GLN A 92 12.89 -7.52 18.12
C GLN A 92 12.42 -6.18 17.57
N ASP A 93 13.40 -5.32 17.29
CA ASP A 93 13.21 -4.03 16.63
C ASP A 93 13.70 -4.11 15.19
N TYR A 94 12.93 -3.54 14.26
CA TYR A 94 13.34 -3.50 12.86
C TYR A 94 12.76 -2.29 12.12
N TRP A 95 13.48 -1.88 11.10
CA TRP A 95 13.05 -0.86 10.15
C TRP A 95 12.69 -1.49 8.81
N THR A 96 11.61 -1.04 8.23
CA THR A 96 11.24 -1.36 6.85
C THR A 96 10.86 -0.09 6.10
N GLY A 97 11.06 -0.10 4.81
CA GLY A 97 10.69 1.03 3.96
C GLY A 97 10.63 0.63 2.50
N ASN A 98 9.80 1.34 1.75
CA ASN A 98 9.65 1.06 0.32
C ASN A 98 9.08 2.27 -0.41
N LEU A 99 9.17 2.22 -1.76
CA LEU A 99 8.31 3.00 -2.62
C LEU A 99 6.86 2.56 -2.39
N ASN A 100 5.98 3.51 -2.03
CA ASN A 100 4.58 3.20 -1.74
C ASN A 100 3.72 3.24 -3.01
N TYR A 101 3.99 4.21 -3.88
CA TYR A 101 3.27 4.38 -5.14
C TYR A 101 4.04 5.23 -6.14
N LEU A 102 3.77 4.98 -7.41
CA LEU A 102 4.09 5.86 -8.53
C LEU A 102 2.83 5.97 -9.37
N ALA A 103 2.31 7.18 -9.56
CA ALA A 103 1.04 7.37 -10.24
C ALA A 103 1.02 8.63 -11.10
N LEU A 104 0.25 8.59 -12.17
CA LEU A 104 0.04 9.67 -13.11
C LEU A 104 -1.44 9.75 -13.46
N GLY A 105 -2.05 10.91 -13.33
CA GLY A 105 -3.45 11.13 -13.64
C GLY A 105 -3.65 12.35 -14.53
N PHE A 106 -4.68 12.26 -15.36
CA PHE A 106 -5.01 13.29 -16.34
C PHE A 106 -6.49 13.64 -16.28
N THR A 107 -6.79 14.93 -16.39
CA THR A 107 -8.12 15.35 -16.80
C THR A 107 -8.23 15.26 -18.32
N LEU A 108 -9.25 14.60 -18.85
CA LEU A 108 -9.46 14.47 -20.29
C LEU A 108 -10.20 15.66 -20.91
N LYS A 109 -10.84 16.48 -20.07
CA LYS A 109 -11.42 17.77 -20.46
C LYS A 109 -10.79 18.86 -19.64
N SER A 110 -10.02 19.75 -20.29
CA SER A 110 -9.36 20.86 -19.61
C SER A 110 -10.41 21.86 -19.09
N PRO A 111 -10.46 22.13 -17.79
CA PRO A 111 -11.34 23.16 -17.23
C PRO A 111 -11.05 24.56 -17.80
N ILE A 112 -9.79 24.85 -18.11
CA ILE A 112 -9.36 26.13 -18.69
C ILE A 112 -9.95 26.30 -20.08
N ASN A 113 -9.93 25.28 -20.92
CA ASN A 113 -10.52 25.34 -22.26
C ASN A 113 -12.04 25.51 -22.20
N GLN A 114 -12.73 24.89 -21.23
CA GLN A 114 -14.17 25.06 -21.03
C GLN A 114 -14.53 26.53 -20.68
N VAL A 115 -13.72 27.18 -19.86
CA VAL A 115 -13.89 28.60 -19.52
C VAL A 115 -13.61 29.50 -20.72
N LEU A 116 -12.53 29.21 -21.47
CA LEU A 116 -12.17 30.02 -22.67
C LEU A 116 -13.19 29.88 -23.81
N ASP A 117 -13.69 28.66 -24.01
CA ASP A 117 -14.68 28.38 -25.07
C ASP A 117 -16.12 28.72 -24.62
N LYS A 118 -16.31 29.13 -23.37
CA LYS A 118 -17.63 29.41 -22.74
C LYS A 118 -18.61 28.23 -22.85
N VAL A 119 -18.10 27.01 -22.98
CA VAL A 119 -18.88 25.78 -23.12
C VAL A 119 -18.77 25.00 -21.82
N GLN A 120 -19.88 24.86 -21.10
CA GLN A 120 -19.97 24.01 -19.93
C GLN A 120 -20.47 22.63 -20.35
N SER A 121 -19.62 21.62 -20.17
CA SER A 121 -20.02 20.25 -20.37
C SER A 121 -20.54 19.64 -19.05
N PRO A 122 -21.71 19.00 -19.03
CA PRO A 122 -22.18 18.29 -17.85
C PRO A 122 -21.34 17.02 -17.56
N TRP A 123 -20.55 16.58 -18.53
CA TRP A 123 -19.65 15.45 -18.42
C TRP A 123 -18.21 15.88 -18.16
N GLN A 124 -17.58 15.27 -17.16
CA GLN A 124 -16.16 15.38 -16.89
C GLN A 124 -15.54 13.97 -16.96
N PHE A 125 -14.31 13.87 -17.46
CA PHE A 125 -13.60 12.61 -17.59
C PHE A 125 -12.17 12.77 -17.08
N GLY A 126 -11.69 11.74 -16.40
CA GLY A 126 -10.31 11.64 -15.98
C GLY A 126 -9.81 10.21 -16.10
N MET A 127 -8.52 10.06 -16.25
CA MET A 127 -7.87 8.76 -16.31
C MET A 127 -6.52 8.81 -15.60
N GLY A 128 -5.98 7.64 -15.30
CA GLY A 128 -4.64 7.57 -14.72
C GLY A 128 -4.06 6.18 -14.75
N PHE A 129 -2.75 6.16 -14.49
CA PHE A 129 -1.95 4.96 -14.36
C PHE A 129 -1.26 4.95 -13.01
N ALA A 130 -1.11 3.79 -12.41
CA ALA A 130 -0.38 3.66 -11.15
C ALA A 130 0.35 2.32 -11.06
N LEU A 131 1.53 2.35 -10.43
CA LEU A 131 2.28 1.18 -10.02
C LEU A 131 2.41 1.21 -8.50
N THR A 132 1.91 0.16 -7.84
CA THR A 132 1.90 0.05 -6.40
C THR A 132 2.33 -1.34 -5.94
N PRO A 133 3.06 -1.49 -4.83
CA PRO A 133 3.21 -2.77 -4.17
C PRO A 133 1.85 -3.21 -3.61
N TYR A 134 1.49 -4.48 -3.78
CA TYR A 134 0.26 -5.04 -3.23
C TYR A 134 0.52 -5.88 -1.98
N SER A 135 1.56 -6.73 -2.01
CA SER A 135 1.99 -7.52 -0.87
C SER A 135 3.50 -7.59 -0.79
N LEU A 136 4.03 -7.75 0.42
CA LEU A 136 5.46 -7.89 0.69
C LEU A 136 5.70 -9.09 1.58
N VAL A 137 6.67 -9.93 1.19
CA VAL A 137 7.21 -11.01 1.99
C VAL A 137 8.61 -10.64 2.42
N GLY A 138 8.91 -10.72 3.71
CA GLY A 138 10.22 -10.39 4.24
C GLY A 138 10.34 -10.84 5.69
N TYR A 139 10.73 -12.08 5.95
CA TYR A 139 10.90 -12.59 7.30
C TYR A 139 12.12 -13.51 7.40
N ASN A 140 12.69 -13.57 8.60
CA ASN A 140 13.70 -14.52 8.99
C ASN A 140 13.39 -14.93 10.43
N VAL A 141 12.82 -16.11 10.60
CA VAL A 141 12.36 -16.63 11.90
C VAL A 141 13.11 -17.93 12.18
N GLN A 142 13.69 -18.02 13.36
CA GLN A 142 14.36 -19.23 13.82
C GLN A 142 13.60 -19.79 15.03
N THR A 143 13.33 -21.10 14.98
CA THR A 143 12.80 -21.87 16.12
C THR A 143 13.77 -22.93 16.49
N ARG A 144 13.83 -23.26 17.79
CA ARG A 144 14.59 -24.39 18.31
C ARG A 144 13.62 -25.32 19.01
N ASP A 145 13.59 -26.54 18.58
CA ASP A 145 12.72 -27.58 19.11
C ASP A 145 13.59 -28.80 19.49
N THR A 146 13.24 -29.49 20.57
CA THR A 146 13.90 -30.76 20.97
C THR A 146 13.02 -31.91 20.54
N LEU A 147 13.52 -32.73 19.62
CA LEU A 147 12.82 -33.93 19.16
C LEU A 147 13.29 -35.13 19.95
N GLU A 148 12.31 -35.91 20.43
CA GLU A 148 12.58 -37.14 21.16
C GLU A 148 13.37 -38.12 20.28
N ASN A 149 14.46 -38.71 20.82
CA ASN A 149 15.40 -39.63 20.14
C ASN A 149 16.25 -39.02 18.99
N ILE A 150 16.14 -37.75 18.69
CA ILE A 150 16.92 -37.08 17.63
C ILE A 150 17.83 -36.00 18.23
N GLY A 151 17.37 -35.31 19.29
CA GLY A 151 18.05 -34.18 19.90
C GLY A 151 17.47 -32.82 19.44
N ASP A 152 18.25 -31.77 19.62
CA ASP A 152 17.84 -30.43 19.31
C ASP A 152 17.90 -30.14 17.81
N VAL A 153 16.84 -29.53 17.30
CA VAL A 153 16.68 -29.16 15.90
C VAL A 153 16.42 -27.66 15.79
N VAL A 154 17.15 -27.00 14.92
CA VAL A 154 16.93 -25.61 14.57
C VAL A 154 16.26 -25.53 13.21
N ASN A 155 15.07 -24.96 13.19
CA ASN A 155 14.34 -24.61 11.95
C ASN A 155 14.49 -23.14 11.69
N ARG A 156 14.98 -22.78 10.50
CA ARG A 156 15.09 -21.42 10.01
C ARG A 156 14.15 -21.22 8.83
N PHE A 157 13.23 -20.29 8.99
CA PHE A 157 12.25 -19.94 8.00
C PHE A 157 12.58 -18.55 7.44
N GLU A 158 12.81 -18.47 6.16
CA GLU A 158 13.12 -17.23 5.44
C GLU A 158 12.13 -17.01 4.32
N GLY A 159 11.75 -15.78 4.12
CA GLY A 159 10.89 -15.39 3.00
C GLY A 159 11.31 -14.06 2.42
N ASN A 160 11.20 -13.93 1.10
CA ASN A 160 11.52 -12.69 0.38
C ASN A 160 10.62 -12.53 -0.85
N GLY A 161 10.40 -11.28 -1.25
CA GLY A 161 9.66 -10.95 -2.46
C GLY A 161 8.39 -10.19 -2.20
N GLY A 162 7.43 -10.33 -3.11
CA GLY A 162 6.14 -9.65 -3.03
C GLY A 162 5.48 -9.51 -4.40
N THR A 163 4.33 -8.86 -4.39
CA THR A 163 3.53 -8.63 -5.59
C THR A 163 3.26 -7.14 -5.78
N TYR A 164 3.10 -6.73 -7.04
CA TYR A 164 2.84 -5.36 -7.47
C TYR A 164 1.60 -5.33 -8.36
N ARG A 165 0.93 -4.18 -8.39
CA ARG A 165 -0.19 -3.90 -9.29
C ARG A 165 0.17 -2.74 -10.22
N LEU A 166 0.07 -2.95 -11.53
CA LEU A 166 0.01 -1.90 -12.53
C LEU A 166 -1.47 -1.67 -12.85
N GLN A 167 -1.96 -0.46 -12.69
CA GLN A 167 -3.37 -0.12 -12.77
C GLN A 167 -3.61 0.98 -13.79
N TRP A 168 -4.68 0.85 -14.55
CA TRP A 168 -5.24 1.85 -15.43
C TRP A 168 -6.66 2.16 -14.99
N SER A 169 -6.89 3.37 -14.54
CA SER A 169 -8.16 3.82 -13.99
C SER A 169 -8.80 4.88 -14.87
N ASN A 170 -10.12 4.82 -15.03
CA ASN A 170 -10.92 5.80 -15.76
C ASN A 170 -12.10 6.22 -14.89
N GLY A 171 -12.36 7.52 -14.87
CA GLY A 171 -13.50 8.10 -14.19
C GLY A 171 -14.33 8.96 -15.13
N ALA A 172 -15.63 8.90 -14.99
CA ALA A 172 -16.61 9.75 -15.68
C ALA A 172 -17.57 10.35 -14.66
N LYS A 173 -17.81 11.65 -14.73
CA LYS A 173 -18.75 12.36 -13.88
C LYS A 173 -19.83 13.00 -14.74
N TYR A 174 -21.07 12.76 -14.40
CA TYR A 174 -22.23 13.44 -14.96
C TYR A 174 -22.93 14.23 -13.85
N LYS A 175 -22.93 15.56 -13.97
CA LYS A 175 -23.42 16.47 -12.93
C LYS A 175 -22.75 16.17 -11.57
N ASN A 176 -23.51 15.61 -10.63
CA ASN A 176 -23.07 15.35 -9.26
C ASN A 176 -22.69 13.87 -9.01
N THR A 177 -22.86 12.99 -10.01
CA THR A 177 -22.55 11.56 -9.86
C THR A 177 -21.34 11.22 -10.69
N SER A 178 -20.39 10.53 -10.10
CA SER A 178 -19.21 10.00 -10.78
C SER A 178 -19.15 8.48 -10.68
N PHE A 179 -18.70 7.87 -11.77
CA PHE A 179 -18.47 6.44 -11.91
C PHE A 179 -17.03 6.22 -12.35
N GLY A 180 -16.49 5.08 -12.00
CA GLY A 180 -15.15 4.74 -12.45
C GLY A 180 -14.90 3.25 -12.50
N ALA A 181 -13.93 2.88 -13.33
CA ALA A 181 -13.43 1.53 -13.46
C ALA A 181 -11.91 1.52 -13.54
N THR A 182 -11.31 0.57 -12.88
CA THR A 182 -9.88 0.25 -12.96
C THR A 182 -9.70 -1.13 -13.57
N LEU A 183 -8.77 -1.24 -14.51
CA LEU A 183 -8.21 -2.49 -14.98
C LEU A 183 -6.75 -2.55 -14.53
N GLY A 184 -6.31 -3.68 -14.02
CA GLY A 184 -4.96 -3.83 -13.51
C GLY A 184 -4.33 -5.17 -13.86
N TRP A 185 -3.02 -5.18 -13.84
CA TRP A 185 -2.19 -6.35 -13.93
C TRP A 185 -1.41 -6.52 -12.64
N MET A 186 -1.65 -7.62 -11.95
CA MET A 186 -0.89 -8.01 -10.77
C MET A 186 0.21 -8.96 -11.17
N PHE A 187 1.42 -8.74 -10.66
CA PHE A 187 2.59 -9.56 -10.94
C PHE A 187 3.57 -9.54 -9.77
N GLY A 188 4.39 -10.57 -9.67
CA GLY A 188 5.43 -10.63 -8.65
C GLY A 188 5.99 -12.02 -8.44
N LYS A 189 6.96 -12.11 -7.54
CA LYS A 189 7.60 -13.36 -7.14
C LYS A 189 7.79 -13.39 -5.63
N THR A 190 7.49 -14.53 -5.03
CA THR A 190 7.75 -14.81 -3.62
C THR A 190 8.64 -16.03 -3.50
N ILE A 191 9.61 -15.97 -2.61
CA ILE A 191 10.55 -17.04 -2.34
C ILE A 191 10.42 -17.42 -0.87
N TYR A 192 10.26 -18.68 -0.60
CA TYR A 192 10.17 -19.24 0.74
C TYR A 192 11.24 -20.30 0.93
N GLU A 193 12.04 -20.17 1.97
CA GLU A 193 13.08 -21.13 2.31
C GLU A 193 12.86 -21.65 3.73
N ASN A 194 13.01 -22.94 3.92
CA ASN A 194 13.02 -23.59 5.23
C ASN A 194 14.26 -24.46 5.33
N THR A 195 15.13 -24.15 6.27
CA THR A 195 16.34 -24.93 6.57
C THR A 195 16.18 -25.59 7.92
N THR A 196 16.28 -26.93 7.95
CA THR A 196 16.25 -27.72 9.17
C THR A 196 17.67 -28.23 9.45
N GLN A 197 18.21 -27.82 10.60
CA GLN A 197 19.55 -28.18 11.04
C GLN A 197 19.48 -29.00 12.36
N PHE A 198 20.24 -30.08 12.43
CA PHE A 198 20.36 -30.89 13.65
C PHE A 198 21.56 -30.40 14.46
N LEU A 199 21.38 -30.20 15.75
CA LEU A 199 22.47 -29.84 16.66
C LEU A 199 23.10 -31.08 17.24
N ASP A 200 24.44 -31.03 17.43
CA ASP A 200 25.15 -32.07 18.17
C ASP A 200 24.76 -31.98 19.65
N SER A 201 24.29 -33.09 20.19
CA SER A 201 23.86 -33.19 21.58
C SER A 201 24.98 -32.92 22.61
N THR A 202 26.24 -33.06 22.22
CA THR A 202 27.41 -32.87 23.10
C THR A 202 27.95 -31.46 23.08
N THR A 203 27.95 -30.78 21.92
CA THR A 203 28.56 -29.45 21.75
C THR A 203 27.57 -28.33 21.63
N ASN A 204 26.30 -28.63 21.45
CA ASN A 204 25.23 -27.65 21.18
C ASN A 204 25.50 -26.77 19.95
N GLN A 205 26.45 -27.18 19.11
CA GLN A 205 26.81 -26.53 17.86
C GLN A 205 26.15 -27.25 16.67
N THR A 206 25.96 -26.54 15.57
CA THR A 206 25.54 -27.19 14.32
C THR A 206 26.49 -28.30 13.99
N SER A 207 26.00 -29.52 14.07
CA SER A 207 26.77 -30.71 13.70
C SER A 207 27.21 -30.54 12.24
N ARG A 208 28.36 -31.15 11.90
CA ARG A 208 28.79 -31.29 10.49
C ARG A 208 27.84 -32.21 9.69
N ASN A 209 26.70 -32.54 10.28
CA ASN A 209 25.67 -33.37 9.71
C ASN A 209 24.92 -32.59 8.61
N PHE A 210 24.20 -33.33 7.82
CA PHE A 210 23.40 -32.77 6.75
C PHE A 210 22.26 -31.87 7.31
N GLN A 211 21.96 -30.81 6.58
CA GLN A 211 20.78 -29.98 6.76
C GLN A 211 19.86 -30.17 5.56
N ASP A 212 18.55 -30.13 5.80
CA ASP A 212 17.56 -30.18 4.75
C ASP A 212 17.12 -28.76 4.43
N ASN A 213 17.24 -28.37 3.16
CA ASN A 213 16.87 -27.07 2.65
C ASN A 213 15.71 -27.23 1.68
N ARG A 214 14.55 -26.71 2.04
CA ARG A 214 13.38 -26.65 1.18
C ARG A 214 13.20 -25.22 0.69
N ARG A 215 13.15 -25.05 -0.63
CA ARG A 215 12.94 -23.78 -1.29
C ARG A 215 11.76 -23.85 -2.22
N GLU A 216 10.89 -22.83 -2.15
CA GLU A 216 9.75 -22.63 -3.02
C GLU A 216 9.85 -21.24 -3.66
N ASP A 217 9.90 -21.21 -4.99
CA ASP A 217 9.90 -19.99 -5.79
C ASP A 217 8.56 -19.91 -6.50
N LEU A 218 7.73 -18.91 -6.16
CA LEU A 218 6.37 -18.80 -6.68
C LEU A 218 6.19 -17.46 -7.41
N GLY A 219 5.96 -17.51 -8.71
CA GLY A 219 5.57 -16.37 -9.54
C GLY A 219 4.06 -16.24 -9.60
N ILE A 220 3.53 -15.06 -9.31
CA ILE A 220 2.10 -14.74 -9.30
C ILE A 220 1.82 -13.70 -10.38
N ASN A 221 0.82 -13.94 -11.23
CA ASN A 221 0.36 -12.95 -12.19
C ASN A 221 -1.12 -13.13 -12.54
N GLY A 222 -1.79 -12.03 -12.87
CA GLY A 222 -3.19 -12.06 -13.28
C GLY A 222 -3.81 -10.68 -13.43
N PHE A 223 -5.01 -10.66 -13.96
CA PHE A 223 -5.82 -9.44 -14.08
C PHE A 223 -6.63 -9.17 -12.83
N VAL A 224 -6.74 -7.89 -12.49
CA VAL A 224 -7.59 -7.37 -11.43
C VAL A 224 -8.46 -6.25 -11.98
N TRP A 225 -9.61 -6.02 -11.37
CA TRP A 225 -10.50 -4.91 -11.71
C TRP A 225 -11.17 -4.37 -10.46
N ASN A 226 -11.50 -3.08 -10.50
CA ASN A 226 -12.22 -2.38 -9.43
C ASN A 226 -13.25 -1.44 -10.07
N LEU A 227 -14.41 -1.34 -9.44
CA LEU A 227 -15.45 -0.39 -9.80
C LEU A 227 -15.69 0.59 -8.65
N GLY A 228 -16.04 1.82 -9.01
CA GLY A 228 -16.32 2.84 -8.02
C GLY A 228 -17.44 3.78 -8.44
N VAL A 229 -18.12 4.31 -7.45
CA VAL A 229 -19.16 5.31 -7.62
C VAL A 229 -19.06 6.35 -6.50
N GLN A 230 -19.33 7.62 -6.82
CA GLN A 230 -19.48 8.71 -5.84
C GLN A 230 -20.64 9.60 -6.25
N HIS A 231 -21.33 10.14 -5.26
CA HIS A 231 -22.38 11.12 -5.46
C HIS A 231 -22.20 12.31 -4.51
N ASP A 232 -22.21 13.52 -5.07
CA ASP A 232 -22.07 14.78 -4.33
C ASP A 232 -23.46 15.39 -4.09
N PHE A 233 -23.92 15.37 -2.86
CA PHE A 233 -25.09 16.12 -2.41
C PHE A 233 -24.66 17.56 -2.09
N VAL A 234 -24.87 18.47 -3.01
CA VAL A 234 -24.50 19.87 -2.85
C VAL A 234 -25.47 20.56 -1.89
N LEU A 235 -24.97 21.02 -0.76
CA LEU A 235 -25.73 21.73 0.26
C LEU A 235 -25.74 23.25 0.03
N GLN A 236 -24.63 23.77 -0.48
CA GLN A 236 -24.45 25.19 -0.73
C GLN A 236 -23.47 25.42 -1.89
N TYR A 237 -23.79 26.38 -2.76
CA TYR A 237 -22.88 26.87 -3.79
C TYR A 237 -22.11 28.10 -3.29
N ALA A 238 -21.01 28.45 -3.96
CA ALA A 238 -20.27 29.68 -3.66
C ALA A 238 -21.10 30.92 -3.95
N GLU A 239 -20.96 31.95 -3.15
CA GLU A 239 -21.77 33.18 -3.26
C GLU A 239 -21.64 33.88 -4.63
N ASN A 240 -20.43 33.86 -5.21
CA ASN A 240 -20.13 34.52 -6.49
C ASN A 240 -20.21 33.57 -7.69
N ASP A 241 -20.45 32.28 -7.47
CA ASP A 241 -20.49 31.28 -8.52
C ASP A 241 -21.47 30.14 -8.13
N LYS A 242 -22.65 30.21 -8.76
CA LYS A 242 -23.72 29.21 -8.54
C LYS A 242 -23.40 27.81 -9.06
N ILE A 243 -22.18 27.57 -9.54
CA ILE A 243 -21.75 26.31 -10.15
C ILE A 243 -20.78 25.55 -9.23
N THR A 244 -19.91 26.28 -8.50
CA THR A 244 -18.90 25.67 -7.63
C THR A 244 -19.48 25.33 -6.27
N PRO A 245 -19.52 24.04 -5.87
CA PRO A 245 -19.99 23.65 -4.55
C PRO A 245 -19.10 24.24 -3.45
N SER A 246 -19.71 24.92 -2.48
CA SER A 246 -19.05 25.43 -1.26
C SER A 246 -19.16 24.45 -0.10
N ARG A 247 -20.32 23.78 0.02
CA ARG A 247 -20.55 22.72 1.02
C ARG A 247 -21.25 21.56 0.35
N MET A 248 -20.78 20.35 0.63
CA MET A 248 -21.36 19.13 0.07
C MET A 248 -21.16 17.94 1.02
N ILE A 249 -22.00 16.94 0.86
CA ILE A 249 -21.82 15.61 1.43
C ILE A 249 -21.56 14.69 0.24
N THR A 250 -20.44 13.99 0.25
CA THR A 250 -20.12 12.95 -0.74
C THR A 250 -20.36 11.60 -0.13
N ILE A 251 -21.11 10.75 -0.82
CA ILE A 251 -21.23 9.33 -0.52
C ILE A 251 -20.50 8.58 -1.62
N GLY A 252 -19.67 7.61 -1.24
CA GLY A 252 -18.91 6.82 -2.20
C GLY A 252 -18.89 5.35 -1.85
N ALA A 253 -18.85 4.53 -2.88
CA ALA A 253 -18.66 3.09 -2.76
C ALA A 253 -17.64 2.61 -3.79
N THR A 254 -16.87 1.60 -3.42
CA THR A 254 -15.92 0.93 -4.31
C THR A 254 -15.87 -0.55 -4.01
N GLY A 255 -15.59 -1.36 -5.02
CA GLY A 255 -15.52 -2.80 -4.84
C GLY A 255 -14.72 -3.50 -5.92
N GLU A 256 -14.01 -4.54 -5.49
CA GLU A 256 -13.29 -5.51 -6.33
C GLU A 256 -14.02 -6.86 -6.22
N GLY A 257 -14.14 -7.56 -7.36
CA GLY A 257 -14.60 -8.94 -7.35
C GLY A 257 -13.52 -9.91 -6.90
N GLN A 258 -13.87 -11.18 -6.86
CA GLN A 258 -12.91 -12.25 -6.69
C GLN A 258 -12.01 -12.34 -7.92
N HIS A 259 -10.69 -12.49 -7.71
CA HIS A 259 -9.70 -12.56 -8.79
C HIS A 259 -8.93 -13.88 -8.76
N ASN A 260 -8.85 -14.53 -9.92
CA ASN A 260 -8.07 -15.74 -10.10
C ASN A 260 -6.72 -15.40 -10.74
N MET A 261 -5.65 -15.59 -9.99
CA MET A 261 -4.27 -15.37 -10.41
C MET A 261 -3.64 -16.69 -10.86
N ARG A 262 -2.79 -16.64 -11.86
CA ARG A 262 -1.93 -17.75 -12.23
C ARG A 262 -0.75 -17.80 -11.29
N LEU A 263 -0.53 -18.96 -10.69
CA LEU A 263 0.62 -19.24 -9.84
C LEU A 263 1.50 -20.27 -10.60
N ARG A 264 2.75 -19.93 -10.80
CA ARG A 264 3.77 -20.80 -11.41
C ARG A 264 5.01 -20.80 -10.56
N GLY A 265 5.64 -21.94 -10.44
CA GLY A 265 6.85 -22.00 -9.64
C GLY A 265 7.55 -23.32 -9.65
N ASN A 266 8.57 -23.39 -8.81
CA ASN A 266 9.32 -24.61 -8.55
C ASN A 266 9.46 -24.83 -7.05
N GLN A 267 9.59 -26.10 -6.68
CA GLN A 267 9.88 -26.54 -5.34
C GLN A 267 11.10 -27.43 -5.38
N LEU A 268 12.09 -27.11 -4.57
CA LEU A 268 13.36 -27.79 -4.50
C LEU A 268 13.66 -28.19 -3.06
N VAL A 269 14.00 -29.45 -2.82
CA VAL A 269 14.48 -29.93 -1.53
C VAL A 269 15.89 -30.51 -1.73
N ILE A 270 16.85 -29.89 -1.06
CA ILE A 270 18.27 -30.28 -1.11
C ILE A 270 18.75 -30.65 0.29
N ARG A 271 19.35 -31.79 0.41
CA ARG A 271 20.17 -32.19 1.58
C ARG A 271 21.60 -31.76 1.36
N SER A 272 22.15 -30.94 2.25
CA SER A 272 23.51 -30.41 2.11
C SER A 272 24.24 -30.35 3.45
N ARG A 273 25.56 -30.17 3.41
CA ARG A 273 26.35 -29.93 4.63
C ARG A 273 26.45 -28.46 5.01
N GLY A 274 25.81 -27.57 4.26
CA GLY A 274 25.80 -26.16 4.47
C GLY A 274 25.52 -25.39 3.19
N ARG A 275 25.49 -24.07 3.31
CA ARG A 275 25.35 -23.14 2.18
C ARG A 275 26.51 -22.14 2.20
N LEU A 276 27.16 -21.95 1.07
CA LEU A 276 28.23 -20.98 0.90
C LEU A 276 27.63 -19.54 0.80
N SER A 277 28.46 -18.54 1.05
CA SER A 277 28.05 -17.12 0.96
C SER A 277 27.55 -16.70 -0.42
N ASN A 278 27.97 -17.38 -1.48
CA ASN A 278 27.47 -17.21 -2.85
C ASN A 278 26.13 -17.90 -3.12
N GLY A 279 25.54 -18.56 -2.11
CA GLY A 279 24.25 -19.24 -2.23
C GLY A 279 24.31 -20.69 -2.71
N GLN A 280 25.50 -21.22 -3.05
CA GLN A 280 25.67 -22.62 -3.45
C GLN A 280 25.61 -23.56 -2.26
N TYR A 281 25.05 -24.75 -2.45
CA TYR A 281 24.98 -25.81 -1.43
C TYR A 281 26.26 -26.61 -1.40
N LEU A 282 26.79 -26.79 -0.20
CA LEU A 282 28.02 -27.61 0.01
C LEU A 282 27.63 -29.11 0.06
N ASN A 283 28.16 -29.91 -0.86
CA ASN A 283 27.83 -31.33 -0.98
C ASN A 283 26.29 -31.54 -1.01
N GLY A 284 25.62 -30.77 -1.88
CA GLY A 284 24.17 -30.84 -2.01
C GLY A 284 23.73 -32.08 -2.80
N ASP A 285 22.79 -32.84 -2.24
CA ASP A 285 22.07 -33.91 -2.91
C ASP A 285 20.60 -33.49 -3.07
N THR A 286 20.08 -33.57 -4.30
CA THR A 286 18.71 -33.19 -4.60
C THR A 286 17.76 -34.31 -4.23
N LEU A 287 16.97 -34.12 -3.19
CA LEU A 287 15.99 -35.11 -2.73
C LEU A 287 14.67 -35.00 -3.51
N PHE A 288 14.30 -33.79 -3.88
CA PHE A 288 13.06 -33.52 -4.61
C PHE A 288 13.21 -32.27 -5.47
N ASN A 289 12.75 -32.34 -6.69
CA ASN A 289 12.65 -31.19 -7.60
C ASN A 289 11.34 -31.26 -8.39
N ASN A 290 10.51 -30.22 -8.24
CA ASN A 290 9.31 -30.01 -9.05
C ASN A 290 9.37 -28.60 -9.62
N ASP A 291 9.72 -28.49 -10.89
CA ASP A 291 9.88 -27.24 -11.64
C ASP A 291 8.63 -26.83 -12.45
N SER A 292 7.53 -27.58 -12.29
CA SER A 292 6.34 -27.47 -13.12
C SER A 292 5.07 -27.13 -12.32
N ILE A 293 5.19 -26.45 -11.18
CA ILE A 293 4.02 -26.03 -10.41
C ILE A 293 3.20 -25.05 -11.24
N ARG A 294 1.93 -25.41 -11.51
CA ARG A 294 0.94 -24.57 -12.20
C ARG A 294 -0.37 -24.67 -11.45
N GLN A 295 -0.76 -23.60 -10.78
CA GLN A 295 -1.93 -23.57 -9.93
C GLN A 295 -2.66 -22.24 -10.05
N THR A 296 -3.82 -22.16 -9.42
CA THR A 296 -4.61 -20.95 -9.33
C THR A 296 -4.56 -20.42 -7.89
N LEU A 297 -4.22 -19.15 -7.76
CA LEU A 297 -4.35 -18.39 -6.53
C LEU A 297 -5.61 -17.53 -6.63
N THR A 298 -6.54 -17.71 -5.70
CA THR A 298 -7.77 -16.91 -5.65
C THR A 298 -7.65 -15.81 -4.60
N LEU A 299 -7.79 -14.55 -5.02
CA LEU A 299 -7.87 -13.39 -4.15
C LEU A 299 -9.33 -13.06 -3.82
N PRO A 300 -9.60 -12.55 -2.62
CA PRO A 300 -10.96 -12.26 -2.14
C PRO A 300 -11.61 -11.08 -2.87
N SER A 301 -12.93 -11.01 -2.77
CA SER A 301 -13.68 -9.80 -3.09
C SER A 301 -13.62 -8.80 -1.93
N THR A 302 -13.59 -7.51 -2.27
CA THR A 302 -13.56 -6.40 -1.29
C THR A 302 -14.66 -5.39 -1.61
N PHE A 303 -15.20 -4.75 -0.58
CA PHE A 303 -16.22 -3.73 -0.72
C PHE A 303 -16.03 -2.65 0.35
N THR A 304 -16.02 -1.39 -0.06
CA THR A 304 -15.86 -0.25 0.86
C THR A 304 -16.90 0.82 0.56
N VAL A 305 -17.52 1.34 1.62
CA VAL A 305 -18.47 2.45 1.56
C VAL A 305 -17.99 3.56 2.49
N GLY A 306 -18.15 4.79 2.07
CA GLY A 306 -17.77 5.94 2.87
C GLY A 306 -18.70 7.12 2.66
N ILE A 307 -18.67 8.01 3.65
CA ILE A 307 -19.36 9.29 3.64
C ILE A 307 -18.37 10.38 4.05
N GLN A 308 -18.47 11.55 3.42
CA GLN A 308 -17.61 12.67 3.70
C GLN A 308 -18.37 13.98 3.61
N TYR A 309 -18.30 14.83 4.64
CA TYR A 309 -18.71 16.21 4.59
C TYR A 309 -17.53 17.09 4.18
N VAL A 310 -17.74 17.95 3.21
CA VAL A 310 -16.71 18.86 2.68
C VAL A 310 -17.23 20.29 2.70
N LYS A 311 -16.51 21.17 3.38
CA LYS A 311 -16.56 22.61 3.21
C LYS A 311 -15.31 23.00 2.42
N ALA A 312 -15.52 23.44 1.18
CA ALA A 312 -14.45 23.69 0.22
C ALA A 312 -13.32 24.55 0.82
N ASN A 313 -12.08 24.12 0.62
CA ASN A 313 -10.87 24.79 1.09
C ASN A 313 -10.81 25.10 2.60
N LYS A 314 -11.63 24.44 3.44
CA LYS A 314 -11.68 24.71 4.87
C LYS A 314 -11.68 23.45 5.74
N LEU A 315 -12.60 22.54 5.48
CA LEU A 315 -12.84 21.40 6.36
C LEU A 315 -13.33 20.21 5.56
N ARG A 316 -12.80 19.04 5.87
CA ARG A 316 -13.27 17.75 5.39
C ARG A 316 -13.33 16.80 6.56
N ILE A 317 -14.46 16.13 6.76
CA ILE A 317 -14.65 15.12 7.81
C ILE A 317 -15.33 13.94 7.14
N GLY A 318 -14.82 12.74 7.38
CA GLY A 318 -15.41 11.55 6.80
C GLY A 318 -15.18 10.29 7.60
N GLY A 319 -15.94 9.28 7.23
CA GLY A 319 -15.80 7.92 7.74
C GLY A 319 -16.05 6.92 6.64
N GLN A 320 -15.44 5.74 6.77
CA GLN A 320 -15.65 4.63 5.85
C GLN A 320 -15.62 3.29 6.57
N ILE A 321 -16.25 2.31 5.96
CA ILE A 321 -16.31 0.92 6.39
C ILE A 321 -15.93 0.05 5.21
N GLY A 322 -15.09 -0.94 5.44
CA GLY A 322 -14.66 -1.93 4.45
C GLY A 322 -14.95 -3.36 4.90
N LEU A 323 -15.31 -4.20 3.95
CA LEU A 323 -15.53 -5.64 4.11
C LEU A 323 -14.70 -6.39 3.09
N GLU A 324 -13.97 -7.43 3.52
CA GLU A 324 -13.16 -8.26 2.65
C GLU A 324 -13.47 -9.74 2.92
N ASN A 325 -13.78 -10.48 1.86
CA ASN A 325 -14.24 -11.87 1.95
C ASN A 325 -13.06 -12.86 1.87
N TRP A 326 -12.11 -12.77 2.78
CA TRP A 326 -10.90 -13.59 2.80
C TRP A 326 -11.17 -15.09 2.96
N SER A 327 -12.36 -15.51 3.38
CA SER A 327 -12.76 -16.91 3.35
C SER A 327 -12.78 -17.52 1.94
N GLN A 328 -12.81 -16.67 0.90
CA GLN A 328 -12.71 -17.08 -0.51
C GLN A 328 -11.27 -17.34 -0.97
N TYR A 329 -10.27 -16.89 -0.21
CA TYR A 329 -8.86 -17.10 -0.57
C TYR A 329 -8.56 -18.59 -0.72
N ARG A 330 -7.90 -18.93 -1.81
CA ARG A 330 -7.42 -20.29 -2.08
C ARG A 330 -6.03 -20.22 -2.68
N ASN A 331 -5.13 -20.99 -2.10
CA ASN A 331 -3.78 -21.20 -2.61
C ASN A 331 -3.43 -22.67 -2.40
N GLU A 332 -3.39 -23.44 -3.47
CA GLU A 332 -3.16 -24.89 -3.40
C GLU A 332 -1.74 -25.24 -2.97
N THR A 333 -0.75 -24.38 -3.31
CA THR A 333 0.66 -24.59 -2.89
C THR A 333 0.84 -24.37 -1.40
N ARG A 334 0.09 -23.41 -0.83
CA ARG A 334 0.15 -22.99 0.57
C ARG A 334 -1.26 -22.82 1.11
N PRO A 335 -1.90 -23.91 1.58
CA PRO A 335 -3.31 -23.91 1.94
C PRO A 335 -3.58 -23.22 3.28
N ASP A 336 -3.37 -21.93 3.34
CA ASP A 336 -3.74 -21.11 4.50
C ASP A 336 -5.26 -20.86 4.52
N ARG A 337 -5.86 -20.88 5.70
CA ARG A 337 -7.26 -20.54 5.92
C ARG A 337 -7.35 -19.15 6.53
N PHE A 338 -8.09 -18.28 5.85
CA PHE A 338 -8.31 -16.91 6.29
C PHE A 338 -9.77 -16.67 6.64
N ARG A 339 -9.99 -15.69 7.51
CA ARG A 339 -11.33 -15.23 7.90
C ARG A 339 -11.68 -13.94 7.15
N ASN A 340 -12.99 -13.71 7.00
CA ASN A 340 -13.49 -12.45 6.50
C ASN A 340 -13.12 -11.33 7.47
N THR A 341 -12.82 -10.16 6.92
CA THR A 341 -12.35 -9.01 7.70
C THR A 341 -13.26 -7.81 7.55
N PHE A 342 -13.27 -7.02 8.59
CA PHE A 342 -13.95 -5.73 8.68
C PHE A 342 -12.91 -4.64 8.97
N SER A 343 -13.11 -3.49 8.36
CA SER A 343 -12.33 -2.29 8.65
C SER A 343 -13.24 -1.08 8.83
N ALA A 344 -12.85 -0.20 9.74
CA ALA A 344 -13.50 1.09 9.94
C ALA A 344 -12.45 2.17 10.11
N SER A 345 -12.68 3.34 9.52
CA SER A 345 -11.82 4.49 9.73
C SER A 345 -12.60 5.79 9.71
N ALA A 346 -12.06 6.78 10.42
CA ALA A 346 -12.55 8.14 10.44
C ALA A 346 -11.39 9.11 10.25
N GLY A 347 -11.64 10.21 9.55
CA GLY A 347 -10.60 11.18 9.25
C GLY A 347 -11.12 12.60 9.10
N LEU A 348 -10.22 13.54 9.37
CA LEU A 348 -10.46 14.98 9.32
C LEU A 348 -9.30 15.67 8.58
N GLU A 349 -9.63 16.62 7.73
CA GLU A 349 -8.67 17.58 7.16
C GLU A 349 -9.17 19.00 7.44
N PHE A 350 -8.27 19.87 7.90
CA PHE A 350 -8.56 21.25 8.22
C PHE A 350 -7.53 22.19 7.60
N ILE A 351 -7.99 23.27 6.97
CA ILE A 351 -7.15 24.33 6.38
C ILE A 351 -7.56 25.64 7.07
N PRO A 352 -6.69 26.28 7.85
CA PRO A 352 -7.05 27.52 8.56
C PRO A 352 -7.48 28.64 7.63
N ASP A 353 -6.67 28.97 6.63
CA ASP A 353 -6.97 29.95 5.58
C ASP A 353 -6.12 29.66 4.35
N HIS A 354 -6.74 29.11 3.30
CA HIS A 354 -6.06 28.73 2.06
C HIS A 354 -5.60 29.95 1.21
N LEU A 355 -6.14 31.13 1.45
CA LEU A 355 -5.79 32.37 0.75
C LEU A 355 -4.77 33.23 1.49
N SER A 356 -4.35 32.85 2.70
CA SER A 356 -3.42 33.62 3.49
C SER A 356 -2.12 33.91 2.74
N TYR A 357 -1.82 35.19 2.49
CA TYR A 357 -0.61 35.61 1.80
C TYR A 357 0.62 35.65 2.72
N ASN A 358 0.43 36.19 3.93
CA ASN A 358 1.54 36.47 4.85
C ASN A 358 1.91 35.32 5.76
N ASN A 359 1.02 34.33 5.94
CA ASN A 359 1.23 33.25 6.88
C ASN A 359 1.11 31.88 6.20
N TYR A 360 2.25 31.26 5.94
CA TYR A 360 2.32 29.96 5.27
C TYR A 360 1.59 28.85 6.03
N SER A 361 1.70 28.84 7.37
CA SER A 361 1.08 27.79 8.20
C SER A 361 -0.45 27.76 8.09
N GLN A 362 -1.09 28.88 7.74
CA GLN A 362 -2.54 28.94 7.52
C GLN A 362 -2.97 28.24 6.22
N ARG A 363 -2.07 28.07 5.25
CA ARG A 363 -2.33 27.36 3.99
C ARG A 363 -2.05 25.87 4.08
N VAL A 364 -1.36 25.42 5.14
CA VAL A 364 -1.07 24.00 5.36
C VAL A 364 -2.36 23.24 5.62
N ARG A 365 -2.48 22.06 5.03
CA ARG A 365 -3.57 21.11 5.27
C ARG A 365 -3.22 20.24 6.47
N TYR A 366 -3.93 20.38 7.57
CA TYR A 366 -3.76 19.60 8.79
C TYR A 366 -4.71 18.41 8.77
N ARG A 367 -4.21 17.21 9.03
CA ARG A 367 -4.99 15.98 8.95
C ARG A 367 -4.87 15.17 10.22
N LEU A 368 -5.96 14.51 10.58
CA LEU A 368 -6.05 13.60 11.71
C LEU A 368 -6.96 12.44 11.34
N GLY A 369 -6.64 11.24 11.84
CA GLY A 369 -7.49 10.08 11.61
C GLY A 369 -7.26 8.98 12.61
N ALA A 370 -8.22 8.06 12.66
CA ALA A 370 -8.16 6.83 13.45
C ALA A 370 -8.74 5.68 12.63
N TYR A 371 -8.20 4.49 12.83
CA TYR A 371 -8.69 3.30 12.16
C TYR A 371 -8.63 2.07 13.05
N TYR A 372 -9.49 1.12 12.72
CA TYR A 372 -9.49 -0.25 13.18
C TYR A 372 -9.62 -1.16 11.97
N ARG A 373 -8.73 -2.16 11.85
CA ARG A 373 -8.74 -3.15 10.77
C ARG A 373 -8.54 -4.54 11.36
N GLN A 374 -9.31 -5.48 10.87
CA GLN A 374 -9.07 -6.89 11.13
C GLN A 374 -8.12 -7.43 10.07
N ASP A 375 -7.15 -8.24 10.47
CA ASP A 375 -6.28 -8.97 9.55
C ASP A 375 -6.90 -10.34 9.24
N PRO A 376 -6.82 -10.86 8.02
CA PRO A 376 -7.39 -12.16 7.68
C PRO A 376 -6.68 -13.34 8.36
N ARG A 377 -5.45 -13.14 8.80
CA ARG A 377 -4.62 -14.17 9.44
C ARG A 377 -4.99 -14.32 10.91
N SER A 378 -4.69 -15.49 11.45
CA SER A 378 -4.76 -15.78 12.88
C SER A 378 -3.44 -16.38 13.37
N ALA A 379 -3.09 -16.15 14.62
CA ALA A 379 -1.88 -16.71 15.24
C ALA A 379 -2.19 -17.30 16.60
N GLY A 380 -1.84 -18.58 16.80
CA GLY A 380 -2.11 -19.28 18.06
C GLY A 380 -3.61 -19.35 18.40
N GLY A 381 -4.49 -19.40 17.39
CA GLY A 381 -5.94 -19.42 17.57
C GLY A 381 -6.56 -18.05 17.92
N LYS A 382 -5.76 -16.97 17.91
CA LYS A 382 -6.22 -15.62 18.17
C LYS A 382 -6.24 -14.80 16.87
N ASP A 383 -7.22 -13.91 16.78
CA ASP A 383 -7.42 -13.01 15.66
C ASP A 383 -6.43 -11.84 15.72
N LEU A 384 -5.89 -11.47 14.55
CA LEU A 384 -5.02 -10.31 14.43
C LEU A 384 -5.84 -9.07 14.08
N ASN A 385 -5.59 -8.01 14.82
CA ASN A 385 -6.24 -6.71 14.59
C ASN A 385 -5.17 -5.62 14.52
N ASP A 386 -5.43 -4.59 13.74
CA ASP A 386 -4.60 -3.41 13.56
C ASP A 386 -5.40 -2.17 13.96
N LEU A 387 -4.91 -1.46 14.97
CA LEU A 387 -5.50 -0.24 15.51
C LEU A 387 -4.47 0.88 15.45
N GLY A 388 -4.85 2.06 14.96
CA GLY A 388 -3.90 3.16 14.91
C GLY A 388 -4.53 4.54 14.80
N LEU A 389 -3.68 5.52 15.12
CA LEU A 389 -3.94 6.94 14.96
C LEU A 389 -3.01 7.49 13.87
N THR A 390 -3.53 8.42 13.08
CA THR A 390 -2.77 9.07 12.02
C THR A 390 -2.88 10.57 12.14
N PHE A 391 -1.81 11.26 11.79
CA PHE A 391 -1.80 12.71 11.59
C PHE A 391 -0.93 13.05 10.40
N GLY A 392 -1.25 14.13 9.72
CA GLY A 392 -0.58 14.48 8.48
C GLY A 392 -0.60 15.95 8.17
N PHE A 393 0.32 16.34 7.30
CA PHE A 393 0.45 17.70 6.82
C PHE A 393 0.50 17.69 5.29
N GLY A 394 -0.21 18.63 4.66
CA GLY A 394 -0.12 18.89 3.23
C GLY A 394 0.43 20.30 3.00
N PHE A 395 1.64 20.38 2.51
CA PHE A 395 2.36 21.63 2.27
C PHE A 395 2.14 22.07 0.82
N PRO A 396 1.33 23.12 0.56
CA PRO A 396 1.13 23.63 -0.78
C PRO A 396 2.38 24.37 -1.27
N LEU A 397 2.88 23.99 -2.44
CA LEU A 397 3.99 24.63 -3.14
C LEU A 397 3.44 25.35 -4.37
N VAL A 398 3.51 26.67 -4.37
CA VAL A 398 3.12 27.47 -5.53
C VAL A 398 4.30 27.53 -6.49
N LEU A 399 4.17 26.86 -7.62
CA LEU A 399 5.14 26.82 -8.69
C LEU A 399 4.90 27.98 -9.70
N PRO A 400 5.85 28.27 -10.60
CA PRO A 400 5.65 29.22 -11.69
C PRO A 400 4.33 28.96 -12.43
N ARG A 401 3.69 29.99 -12.97
CA ARG A 401 2.36 29.94 -13.63
C ARG A 401 1.20 29.56 -12.71
N GLN A 402 1.33 29.85 -11.40
CA GLN A 402 0.30 29.61 -10.38
C GLN A 402 -0.14 28.13 -10.25
N GLN A 403 0.72 27.22 -10.61
CA GLN A 403 0.49 25.79 -10.40
C GLN A 403 0.71 25.43 -8.93
N THR A 404 -0.24 24.75 -8.31
CA THR A 404 -0.12 24.32 -6.92
C THR A 404 0.22 22.83 -6.87
N SER A 405 1.42 22.54 -6.41
CA SER A 405 1.89 21.19 -6.08
C SER A 405 1.88 20.97 -4.57
N PHE A 406 2.10 19.75 -4.11
CA PHE A 406 2.04 19.43 -2.69
C PHE A 406 3.17 18.51 -2.26
N VAL A 407 3.69 18.74 -1.05
CA VAL A 407 4.39 17.73 -0.27
C VAL A 407 3.45 17.28 0.83
N ASN A 408 3.09 16.02 0.84
CA ASN A 408 2.22 15.45 1.85
C ASN A 408 3.04 14.57 2.79
N THR A 409 2.88 14.75 4.09
CA THR A 409 3.48 13.88 5.11
C THR A 409 2.38 13.27 5.95
N ALA A 410 2.54 12.00 6.30
CA ALA A 410 1.67 11.31 7.23
C ALA A 410 2.49 10.54 8.25
N PHE A 411 2.06 10.58 9.47
CA PHE A 411 2.62 9.88 10.62
C PHE A 411 1.53 8.96 11.15
N GLU A 412 1.88 7.71 11.39
CA GLU A 412 0.97 6.67 11.85
C GLU A 412 1.59 5.96 13.05
N ILE A 413 0.84 5.88 14.13
CA ILE A 413 1.20 5.08 15.31
C ILE A 413 0.13 4.02 15.44
N GLY A 414 0.55 2.75 15.45
CA GLY A 414 -0.38 1.64 15.48
C GLY A 414 0.11 0.48 16.32
N LYS A 415 -0.85 -0.37 16.68
CA LYS A 415 -0.63 -1.65 17.34
C LYS A 415 -1.29 -2.76 16.54
N PHE A 416 -0.46 -3.73 16.11
CA PHE A 416 -0.87 -4.89 15.34
C PHE A 416 -0.75 -6.16 16.18
N GLY A 417 -1.73 -7.05 16.09
CA GLY A 417 -1.70 -8.33 16.75
C GLY A 417 -1.82 -8.25 18.28
N ALA A 418 -2.55 -7.26 18.81
CA ALA A 418 -2.81 -7.17 20.24
C ALA A 418 -3.40 -8.47 20.77
N ASP A 419 -2.91 -8.94 21.93
CA ASP A 419 -3.29 -10.20 22.59
C ASP A 419 -2.94 -11.48 21.80
N SER A 420 -2.20 -11.38 20.71
CA SER A 420 -1.71 -12.53 19.93
C SER A 420 -0.35 -13.04 20.43
N SER A 421 0.19 -14.07 19.78
CA SER A 421 1.50 -14.65 20.10
C SER A 421 2.66 -13.68 19.89
N ILE A 422 2.49 -12.70 18.98
CA ILE A 422 3.47 -11.65 18.68
C ILE A 422 2.68 -10.35 18.57
N GLU A 423 2.95 -9.41 19.45
CA GLU A 423 2.43 -8.05 19.38
C GLU A 423 3.43 -7.14 18.68
N GLU A 424 2.97 -6.28 17.80
CA GLU A 424 3.81 -5.31 17.09
C GLU A 424 3.27 -3.89 17.35
N THR A 425 4.07 -3.05 17.98
CA THR A 425 3.82 -1.60 18.04
C THR A 425 4.68 -0.93 16.99
N TYR A 426 4.11 -0.07 16.19
CA TYR A 426 4.85 0.54 15.10
C TYR A 426 4.61 2.04 14.95
N PHE A 427 5.61 2.68 14.37
CA PHE A 427 5.56 4.05 13.90
C PHE A 427 5.92 4.09 12.43
N ARG A 428 5.03 4.67 11.61
CA ARG A 428 5.25 4.81 10.17
C ARG A 428 5.24 6.27 9.78
N ILE A 429 6.20 6.65 8.95
CA ILE A 429 6.25 7.93 8.27
C ILE A 429 6.04 7.68 6.79
N THR A 430 5.10 8.40 6.18
CA THR A 430 4.89 8.39 4.74
C THR A 430 5.10 9.80 4.20
N VAL A 431 5.90 9.93 3.16
CA VAL A 431 6.13 11.19 2.46
C VAL A 431 5.73 11.02 1.00
N GLY A 432 4.86 11.90 0.53
CA GLY A 432 4.36 11.90 -0.84
C GLY A 432 4.57 13.25 -1.51
N PHE A 433 4.92 13.19 -2.77
CA PHE A 433 5.08 14.36 -3.64
C PHE A 433 4.00 14.33 -4.70
N THR A 434 3.27 15.44 -4.85
CA THR A 434 2.26 15.63 -5.88
C THR A 434 2.69 16.81 -6.74
N LEU A 435 3.07 16.53 -7.99
CA LEU A 435 3.36 17.56 -8.99
C LEU A 435 2.13 17.74 -9.87
N ASN A 436 1.61 18.95 -9.90
CA ASN A 436 0.44 19.30 -10.70
C ASN A 436 0.84 20.17 -11.88
N ASP A 437 0.32 19.87 -13.06
CA ASP A 437 0.53 20.65 -14.28
C ASP A 437 -0.80 20.96 -14.97
N ASN A 438 -1.01 22.24 -15.26
CA ASN A 438 -2.20 22.74 -15.96
C ASN A 438 -1.97 22.85 -17.46
N THR A 439 -0.72 22.75 -17.94
CA THR A 439 -0.34 23.11 -19.31
C THR A 439 -0.27 21.93 -20.25
N TRP A 440 -0.30 20.69 -19.75
CA TRP A 440 -0.11 19.48 -20.53
C TRP A 440 -1.04 19.35 -21.75
N PHE A 441 -2.29 19.81 -21.65
CA PHE A 441 -3.26 19.77 -22.74
C PHE A 441 -3.60 21.15 -23.31
N TYR A 442 -2.70 22.12 -23.18
CA TYR A 442 -2.90 23.45 -23.72
C TYR A 442 -2.83 23.39 -25.25
N LYS A 443 -3.98 23.51 -25.93
CA LYS A 443 -3.97 23.78 -27.36
C LYS A 443 -3.47 25.20 -27.54
N ARG A 444 -2.21 25.35 -27.99
CA ARG A 444 -1.75 26.63 -28.52
C ARG A 444 -2.61 26.92 -29.75
N ARG A 445 -3.44 27.97 -29.69
CA ARG A 445 -3.98 28.55 -30.87
C ARG A 445 -2.79 29.21 -31.57
N PHE A 446 -2.39 28.66 -32.70
CA PHE A 446 -1.54 29.36 -33.63
C PHE A 446 -2.46 30.42 -34.30
N GLU A 447 -2.13 31.67 -34.12
CA GLU A 447 -2.66 32.77 -34.88
C GLU A 447 -2.24 32.67 -36.34
#